data_16a48054cbfaa8672250fe3a69a31c0a
#
_entry.id   16a48054cbfaa8672250fe3a69a31c0a
#
_cell.length_a   1.000
_cell.length_b   1.000
_cell.length_c   1.000
_cell.angle_alpha   90.00
_cell.angle_beta   90.00
_cell.angle_gamma   90.00
#
_symmetry.space_group_name_H-M   'P 1'
#
loop_
_entity.id
_entity.type
_entity.pdbx_description
1 polymer ?
#
loop_
_entity_poly.entity_id
_entity_poly.type
_entity_poly.pdbx_seq_one_letter_code
_entity_poly.pdbx_strand_id
1 'polypeptide(L)'
;MKIIDNYLPDESFVKIQKIFMSSKFPYYFNSTVADKTDTDNFYFTHTIYDKNVVNSDYYETLAPLLTKLDTMFLRRVKVNCYTRSEKIIKHKAHKDYKISHKGAILSLNTCNGGTYIGKKFIKSVANRILLFDPSVSHSSTNCTDQQARFNININWK
;
A
#
# COMPACT_ATOMS: atom_id res chain seq x y z
N MET A 1 14.03 2.97 8.29
CA MET A 1 12.70 3.53 8.01
C MET A 1 12.85 5.02 7.69
N LYS A 2 12.25 5.48 6.58
CA LYS A 2 12.24 6.89 6.13
C LYS A 2 10.83 7.26 5.68
N ILE A 3 10.38 8.48 6.00
CA ILE A 3 9.08 9.03 5.59
C ILE A 3 9.38 10.27 4.75
N ILE A 4 8.77 10.37 3.57
CA ILE A 4 8.97 11.50 2.66
C ILE A 4 7.59 11.95 2.16
N ASP A 5 7.25 13.21 2.37
CA ASP A 5 6.05 13.84 1.83
C ASP A 5 6.32 14.37 0.42
N ASN A 6 5.26 14.55 -0.37
CA ASN A 6 5.32 15.03 -1.76
C ASN A 6 6.38 14.25 -2.57
N TYR A 7 6.31 12.92 -2.46
CA TYR A 7 7.35 12.03 -2.99
C TYR A 7 7.44 12.09 -4.51
N LEU A 8 6.32 12.00 -5.19
CA LEU A 8 6.27 12.12 -6.65
C LEU A 8 6.02 13.57 -7.08
N PRO A 9 6.45 13.99 -8.29
CA PRO A 9 5.93 15.20 -8.90
C PRO A 9 4.40 15.17 -8.95
N ASP A 10 3.76 16.31 -8.72
CA ASP A 10 2.30 16.40 -8.59
C ASP A 10 1.56 15.81 -9.79
N GLU A 11 1.99 16.08 -11.01
CA GLU A 11 1.37 15.54 -12.22
C GLU A 11 1.38 14.00 -12.24
N SER A 12 2.53 13.39 -11.93
CA SER A 12 2.68 11.92 -11.86
C SER A 12 1.82 11.33 -10.74
N PHE A 13 1.81 11.97 -9.58
CA PHE A 13 1.01 11.52 -8.45
C PHE A 13 -0.48 11.59 -8.74
N VAL A 14 -0.97 12.71 -9.24
CA VAL A 14 -2.39 12.91 -9.57
C VAL A 14 -2.87 11.91 -10.62
N LYS A 15 -2.05 11.59 -11.63
CA LYS A 15 -2.36 10.55 -12.62
C LYS A 15 -2.55 9.18 -11.95
N ILE A 16 -1.60 8.77 -11.12
CA ILE A 16 -1.65 7.51 -10.35
C ILE A 16 -2.89 7.48 -9.44
N GLN A 17 -3.12 8.55 -8.67
CA GLN A 17 -4.24 8.68 -7.76
C GLN A 17 -5.59 8.56 -8.48
N LYS A 18 -5.79 9.32 -9.57
CA LYS A 18 -7.03 9.29 -10.36
C LYS A 18 -7.34 7.90 -10.92
N ILE A 19 -6.33 7.16 -11.35
CA ILE A 19 -6.52 5.81 -11.90
C ILE A 19 -6.91 4.85 -10.77
N PHE A 20 -6.08 4.75 -9.72
CA PHE A 20 -6.26 3.73 -8.69
C PHE A 20 -7.39 4.03 -7.68
N MET A 21 -7.90 5.26 -7.65
CA MET A 21 -9.08 5.62 -6.84
C MET A 21 -10.34 5.77 -7.68
N SER A 22 -10.33 5.41 -8.97
CA SER A 22 -11.50 5.48 -9.83
C SER A 22 -12.43 4.29 -9.65
N SER A 23 -13.70 4.48 -10.00
CA SER A 23 -14.69 3.39 -10.06
C SER A 23 -14.43 2.37 -11.17
N LYS A 24 -13.51 2.66 -12.09
CA LYS A 24 -13.12 1.77 -13.20
C LYS A 24 -11.95 0.86 -12.85
N PHE A 25 -11.19 1.15 -11.78
CA PHE A 25 -10.08 0.32 -11.36
C PHE A 25 -10.60 -0.91 -10.60
N PRO A 26 -10.28 -2.13 -11.05
CA PRO A 26 -10.81 -3.34 -10.44
C PRO A 26 -10.11 -3.66 -9.12
N TYR A 27 -10.88 -3.80 -8.06
CA TYR A 27 -10.43 -4.31 -6.77
C TYR A 27 -11.07 -5.66 -6.49
N TYR A 28 -10.29 -6.58 -5.93
CA TYR A 28 -10.72 -7.94 -5.63
C TYR A 28 -10.83 -8.13 -4.11
N PHE A 29 -11.92 -8.76 -3.69
CA PHE A 29 -12.19 -9.05 -2.29
C PHE A 29 -11.16 -10.01 -1.70
N ASN A 30 -10.69 -9.73 -0.49
CA ASN A 30 -9.88 -10.62 0.33
C ASN A 30 -10.52 -10.72 1.72
N SER A 31 -10.87 -11.93 2.12
CA SER A 31 -11.55 -12.22 3.39
C SER A 31 -10.65 -12.10 4.62
N THR A 32 -9.36 -11.81 4.44
CA THR A 32 -8.39 -11.62 5.52
C THR A 32 -7.43 -10.49 5.18
N VAL A 33 -7.04 -9.67 6.16
CA VAL A 33 -6.10 -8.58 5.91
C VAL A 33 -4.68 -9.05 6.18
N ALA A 34 -3.91 -9.26 5.10
CA ALA A 34 -2.49 -9.57 5.11
C ALA A 34 -2.06 -10.85 5.83
N ASP A 35 -2.69 -11.21 6.94
CA ASP A 35 -2.47 -12.46 7.70
C ASP A 35 -3.70 -13.37 7.57
N LYS A 36 -3.50 -14.63 7.22
CA LYS A 36 -4.58 -15.63 7.01
C LYS A 36 -5.42 -15.89 8.27
N THR A 37 -4.92 -15.50 9.43
CA THR A 37 -5.63 -15.65 10.72
C THR A 37 -6.41 -14.40 11.10
N ASP A 38 -6.36 -13.31 10.32
CA ASP A 38 -7.16 -12.10 10.53
C ASP A 38 -8.54 -12.23 9.86
N THR A 39 -9.34 -13.18 10.34
CA THR A 39 -10.64 -13.55 9.76
C THR A 39 -11.77 -12.56 10.08
N ASP A 40 -11.56 -11.66 11.03
CA ASP A 40 -12.55 -10.66 11.43
C ASP A 40 -12.54 -9.42 10.55
N ASN A 41 -11.52 -9.32 9.69
CA ASN A 41 -11.29 -8.15 8.84
C ASN A 41 -11.14 -8.57 7.38
N PHE A 42 -11.63 -7.72 6.50
CA PHE A 42 -11.48 -7.88 5.05
C PHE A 42 -10.94 -6.59 4.42
N TYR A 43 -10.45 -6.70 3.22
CA TYR A 43 -10.05 -5.56 2.40
C TYR A 43 -10.12 -5.92 0.92
N PHE A 44 -9.89 -4.94 0.07
CA PHE A 44 -9.80 -5.16 -1.37
C PHE A 44 -8.40 -4.88 -1.86
N THR A 45 -7.94 -5.66 -2.83
CA THR A 45 -6.61 -5.49 -3.41
C THR A 45 -6.62 -5.70 -4.91
N HIS A 46 -5.61 -5.13 -5.57
CA HIS A 46 -5.27 -5.48 -6.94
C HIS A 46 -3.75 -5.73 -7.00
N THR A 47 -3.36 -6.94 -7.34
CA THR A 47 -1.95 -7.31 -7.49
C THR A 47 -1.50 -6.94 -8.90
N ILE A 48 -0.68 -5.90 -9.01
CA ILE A 48 -0.15 -5.40 -10.28
C ILE A 48 1.00 -6.28 -10.78
N TYR A 49 1.87 -6.69 -9.86
CA TYR A 49 3.05 -7.50 -10.17
C TYR A 49 3.33 -8.46 -9.02
N ASP A 50 3.61 -9.71 -9.32
CA ASP A 50 4.04 -10.73 -8.34
C ASP A 50 4.81 -11.85 -9.04
N LYS A 51 5.84 -12.40 -8.37
CA LYS A 51 6.62 -13.57 -8.83
C LYS A 51 7.14 -13.46 -10.26
N ASN A 52 7.72 -12.31 -10.61
CA ASN A 52 8.25 -11.97 -11.93
C ASN A 52 7.21 -11.92 -13.06
N VAL A 53 5.92 -11.76 -12.71
CA VAL A 53 4.83 -11.66 -13.67
C VAL A 53 4.11 -10.32 -13.50
N VAL A 54 3.89 -9.63 -14.62
CA VAL A 54 2.97 -8.50 -14.71
C VAL A 54 1.55 -9.05 -14.78
N ASN A 55 0.73 -8.78 -13.76
CA ASN A 55 -0.63 -9.31 -13.63
C ASN A 55 -1.71 -8.30 -14.02
N SER A 56 -1.33 -7.11 -14.51
CA SER A 56 -2.27 -6.02 -14.70
C SER A 56 -1.81 -5.05 -15.78
N ASP A 57 -2.73 -4.64 -16.65
CA ASP A 57 -2.50 -3.60 -17.67
C ASP A 57 -2.16 -2.23 -17.08
N TYR A 58 -2.37 -2.06 -15.77
CA TYR A 58 -2.02 -0.83 -15.04
C TYR A 58 -0.55 -0.75 -14.62
N TYR A 59 0.28 -1.74 -14.95
CA TYR A 59 1.69 -1.78 -14.56
C TYR A 59 2.45 -0.53 -15.01
N GLU A 60 2.29 -0.14 -16.27
CA GLU A 60 2.98 1.02 -16.86
C GLU A 60 2.59 2.36 -16.19
N THR A 61 1.42 2.43 -15.57
CA THR A 61 1.00 3.60 -14.78
C THR A 61 1.96 3.88 -13.61
N LEU A 62 2.64 2.85 -13.13
CA LEU A 62 3.55 2.94 -11.99
C LEU A 62 5.01 3.24 -12.39
N ALA A 63 5.32 3.35 -13.68
CA ALA A 63 6.69 3.60 -14.14
C ALA A 63 7.37 4.79 -13.43
N PRO A 64 6.74 5.97 -13.23
CA PRO A 64 7.37 7.08 -12.51
C PRO A 64 7.72 6.73 -11.06
N LEU A 65 6.89 5.94 -10.39
CA LEU A 65 7.10 5.51 -9.00
C LEU A 65 8.23 4.47 -8.91
N LEU A 66 8.18 3.45 -9.76
CA LEU A 66 9.16 2.35 -9.76
C LEU A 66 10.55 2.86 -10.16
N THR A 67 10.64 3.75 -11.16
CA THR A 67 11.90 4.39 -11.56
C THR A 67 12.48 5.23 -10.42
N LYS A 68 11.66 6.07 -9.75
CA LYS A 68 12.13 6.90 -8.64
C LYS A 68 12.58 6.10 -7.42
N LEU A 69 12.01 4.91 -7.21
CA LEU A 69 12.40 3.96 -6.16
C LEU A 69 13.64 3.13 -6.52
N ASP A 70 14.08 3.15 -7.77
CA ASP A 70 15.17 2.33 -8.29
C ASP A 70 14.96 0.83 -7.97
N THR A 71 13.80 0.31 -8.42
CA THR A 71 13.37 -1.06 -8.10
C THR A 71 13.98 -2.08 -9.07
N MET A 72 15.27 -2.42 -8.91
CA MET A 72 15.97 -3.33 -9.84
C MET A 72 15.42 -4.76 -9.83
N PHE A 73 15.09 -5.32 -8.67
CA PHE A 73 14.58 -6.68 -8.52
C PHE A 73 13.21 -6.63 -7.84
N LEU A 74 12.21 -6.20 -8.60
CA LEU A 74 10.84 -6.09 -8.13
C LEU A 74 10.30 -7.47 -7.73
N ARG A 75 9.69 -7.55 -6.55
CA ARG A 75 9.08 -8.78 -6.02
C ARG A 75 7.57 -8.74 -6.12
N ARG A 76 6.97 -7.66 -5.64
CA ARG A 76 5.51 -7.50 -5.62
C ARG A 76 5.12 -6.03 -5.64
N VAL A 77 4.08 -5.73 -6.39
CA VAL A 77 3.33 -4.47 -6.32
C VAL A 77 1.86 -4.77 -6.12
N LYS A 78 1.28 -4.21 -5.07
CA LYS A 78 -0.13 -4.41 -4.74
C LYS A 78 -0.77 -3.07 -4.36
N VAL A 79 -1.91 -2.77 -4.96
CA VAL A 79 -2.78 -1.66 -4.57
C VAL A 79 -3.79 -2.17 -3.57
N ASN A 80 -3.93 -1.48 -2.44
CA ASN A 80 -4.83 -1.86 -1.35
C ASN A 80 -5.91 -0.80 -1.15
N CYS A 81 -7.12 -1.26 -0.87
CA CYS A 81 -8.28 -0.45 -0.49
C CYS A 81 -8.84 -1.01 0.83
N TYR A 82 -8.75 -0.23 1.90
CA TYR A 82 -9.33 -0.53 3.20
C TYR A 82 -10.57 0.32 3.38
N THR A 83 -11.74 -0.29 3.45
CA THR A 83 -13.01 0.41 3.57
C THR A 83 -13.15 1.11 4.93
N ARG A 84 -13.95 2.18 4.94
CA ARG A 84 -14.33 2.88 6.18
C ARG A 84 -15.09 1.96 7.13
N SER A 85 -14.88 2.15 8.43
CA SER A 85 -15.76 1.64 9.47
C SER A 85 -15.98 2.69 10.57
N GLU A 86 -16.83 2.41 11.54
CA GLU A 86 -17.13 3.35 12.63
C GLU A 86 -15.94 3.61 13.55
N LYS A 87 -15.02 2.64 13.66
CA LYS A 87 -13.83 2.71 14.53
C LYS A 87 -12.57 2.41 13.75
N ILE A 88 -11.44 2.98 14.16
CA ILE A 88 -10.14 2.57 13.66
C ILE A 88 -9.86 1.13 14.10
N ILE A 89 -9.68 0.26 13.13
CA ILE A 89 -9.31 -1.14 13.33
C ILE A 89 -7.83 -1.29 12.98
N LYS A 90 -7.04 -1.71 13.95
CA LYS A 90 -5.65 -2.11 13.72
C LYS A 90 -5.62 -3.58 13.36
N HIS A 91 -5.24 -3.88 12.12
CA HIS A 91 -5.16 -5.26 11.64
C HIS A 91 -4.01 -6.02 12.29
N LYS A 92 -4.03 -7.36 12.20
CA LYS A 92 -2.96 -8.20 12.74
C LYS A 92 -1.60 -7.83 12.16
N ALA A 93 -0.59 -7.87 13.02
CA ALA A 93 0.78 -7.61 12.62
C ALA A 93 1.33 -8.79 11.80
N HIS A 94 2.03 -8.48 10.71
CA HIS A 94 2.61 -9.47 9.81
C HIS A 94 3.97 -9.00 9.28
N LYS A 95 4.61 -9.87 8.54
CA LYS A 95 5.81 -9.60 7.73
C LYS A 95 5.51 -9.98 6.30
N ASP A 96 5.89 -9.15 5.33
CA ASP A 96 5.64 -9.48 3.92
C ASP A 96 6.48 -10.69 3.47
N TYR A 97 7.74 -10.74 3.91
CA TYR A 97 8.67 -11.86 3.69
C TYR A 97 9.56 -12.07 4.90
N LYS A 98 10.11 -13.26 5.06
CA LYS A 98 11.01 -13.59 6.19
C LYS A 98 12.42 -12.98 6.04
N ILE A 99 12.84 -12.68 4.81
CA ILE A 99 14.19 -12.18 4.48
C ILE A 99 14.13 -10.67 4.35
N SER A 100 15.12 -9.96 4.90
CA SER A 100 15.29 -8.50 4.78
C SER A 100 15.31 -8.08 3.30
N HIS A 101 14.55 -7.04 2.99
CA HIS A 101 14.43 -6.47 1.66
C HIS A 101 13.90 -5.03 1.76
N LYS A 102 13.90 -4.32 0.63
CA LYS A 102 13.35 -2.96 0.55
C LYS A 102 11.84 -3.02 0.38
N GLY A 103 11.14 -2.12 1.05
CA GLY A 103 9.70 -1.95 0.88
C GLY A 103 9.27 -0.50 0.94
N ALA A 104 8.19 -0.21 0.24
CA ALA A 104 7.57 1.10 0.21
C ALA A 104 6.05 1.00 0.33
N ILE A 105 5.46 1.98 1.02
CA ILE A 105 4.01 2.22 1.00
C ILE A 105 3.81 3.67 0.55
N LEU A 106 3.27 3.86 -0.66
CA LEU A 106 2.81 5.16 -1.14
C LEU A 106 1.33 5.32 -0.78
N SER A 107 1.01 6.32 0.05
CA SER A 107 -0.38 6.68 0.37
C SER A 107 -1.02 7.45 -0.76
N LEU A 108 -2.18 6.99 -1.25
CA LEU A 108 -2.91 7.64 -2.34
C LEU A 108 -3.86 8.72 -1.85
N ASN A 109 -4.32 8.65 -0.59
CA ASN A 109 -5.17 9.68 0.00
C ASN A 109 -4.78 10.01 1.44
N THR A 110 -5.19 11.18 1.88
CA THR A 110 -5.07 11.59 3.28
C THR A 110 -6.27 11.09 4.07
N CYS A 111 -6.01 10.42 5.20
CA CYS A 111 -7.03 9.98 6.15
C CYS A 111 -6.43 9.78 7.54
N ASN A 112 -7.27 9.50 8.54
CA ASN A 112 -6.83 9.20 9.91
C ASN A 112 -6.28 7.78 10.10
N GLY A 113 -6.40 6.92 9.10
CA GLY A 113 -5.75 5.60 9.07
C GLY A 113 -4.26 5.67 8.71
N GLY A 114 -3.56 4.53 8.82
CA GLY A 114 -2.13 4.49 8.54
C GLY A 114 -1.49 3.11 8.67
N THR A 115 -0.19 3.10 8.90
CA THR A 115 0.62 1.89 9.06
C THR A 115 1.42 1.97 10.35
N TYR A 116 1.42 0.89 11.12
CA TYR A 116 2.29 0.72 12.29
C TYR A 116 3.55 -0.04 11.91
N ILE A 117 4.71 0.47 12.32
CA ILE A 117 5.98 -0.27 12.33
C ILE A 117 6.38 -0.39 13.81
N GLY A 118 6.19 -1.58 14.37
CA GLY A 118 6.27 -1.76 15.82
C GLY A 118 5.24 -0.88 16.55
N LYS A 119 5.71 0.04 17.39
CA LYS A 119 4.85 1.00 18.14
C LYS A 119 4.64 2.33 17.37
N LYS A 120 5.40 2.60 16.32
CA LYS A 120 5.33 3.87 15.59
C LYS A 120 4.20 3.87 14.58
N PHE A 121 3.28 4.82 14.69
CA PHE A 121 2.19 5.05 13.75
C PHE A 121 2.62 6.05 12.67
N ILE A 122 2.40 5.70 11.42
CA ILE A 122 2.64 6.54 10.24
C ILE A 122 1.30 6.80 9.57
N LYS A 123 0.78 8.03 9.73
CA LYS A 123 -0.50 8.47 9.17
C LYS A 123 -0.46 8.46 7.65
N SER A 124 -1.56 8.06 7.02
CA SER A 124 -1.79 8.18 5.58
C SER A 124 -1.95 9.66 5.19
N VAL A 125 -1.06 10.14 4.34
CA VAL A 125 -1.10 11.47 3.73
C VAL A 125 -0.88 11.30 2.24
N ALA A 126 -1.71 11.92 1.41
CA ALA A 126 -1.58 11.85 -0.05
C ALA A 126 -0.14 12.18 -0.50
N ASN A 127 0.42 11.39 -1.40
CA ASN A 127 1.79 11.51 -1.88
C ASN A 127 2.89 11.36 -0.80
N ARG A 128 2.56 10.77 0.35
CA ARG A 128 3.55 10.35 1.35
C ARG A 128 4.02 8.95 1.05
N ILE A 129 5.35 8.76 1.01
CA ILE A 129 5.96 7.44 0.95
C ILE A 129 6.61 7.07 2.28
N LEU A 130 6.36 5.84 2.71
CA LEU A 130 7.04 5.18 3.81
C LEU A 130 8.00 4.14 3.23
N LEU A 131 9.31 4.32 3.45
CA LEU A 131 10.36 3.37 3.09
C LEU A 131 10.80 2.60 4.33
N PHE A 132 10.79 1.28 4.29
CA PHE A 132 11.14 0.44 5.44
C PHE A 132 11.55 -0.97 4.98
N ASP A 133 11.96 -1.82 5.91
CA ASP A 133 12.18 -3.24 5.68
C ASP A 133 10.91 -4.03 6.06
N PRO A 134 10.14 -4.58 5.10
CA PRO A 134 8.90 -5.29 5.38
C PRO A 134 9.09 -6.69 6.00
N SER A 135 10.32 -7.14 6.23
CA SER A 135 10.62 -8.29 7.09
C SER A 135 10.45 -7.97 8.58
N VAL A 136 10.39 -6.66 8.93
CA VAL A 136 10.01 -6.21 10.28
C VAL A 136 8.51 -6.24 10.43
N SER A 137 8.04 -6.65 11.62
CA SER A 137 6.61 -6.74 11.93
C SER A 137 5.92 -5.38 11.80
N HIS A 138 4.86 -5.36 11.00
CA HIS A 138 4.07 -4.15 10.74
C HIS A 138 2.60 -4.50 10.59
N SER A 139 1.73 -3.49 10.73
CA SER A 139 0.28 -3.64 10.56
C SER A 139 -0.34 -2.42 9.92
N SER A 140 -1.42 -2.64 9.17
CA SER A 140 -2.24 -1.57 8.60
C SER A 140 -3.43 -1.24 9.50
N THR A 141 -4.09 -0.12 9.21
CA THR A 141 -5.42 0.19 9.72
C THR A 141 -6.35 0.53 8.56
N ASN A 142 -7.64 0.50 8.81
CA ASN A 142 -8.65 1.18 8.00
C ASN A 142 -8.62 2.71 8.27
N CYS A 143 -9.71 3.41 7.94
CA CYS A 143 -9.96 4.81 8.32
C CYS A 143 -11.42 5.02 8.73
N THR A 144 -11.73 6.17 9.36
CA THR A 144 -13.10 6.53 9.75
C THR A 144 -13.56 7.86 9.14
N ASP A 145 -12.64 8.66 8.60
CA ASP A 145 -12.85 10.03 8.10
C ASP A 145 -12.89 10.16 6.57
N GLN A 146 -12.68 9.04 5.86
CA GLN A 146 -12.76 8.94 4.40
C GLN A 146 -13.56 7.68 4.03
N GLN A 147 -14.07 7.56 2.78
CA GLN A 147 -14.79 6.37 2.32
C GLN A 147 -13.92 5.10 2.34
N ALA A 148 -12.64 5.28 2.02
CA ALA A 148 -11.63 4.23 2.12
C ALA A 148 -10.24 4.84 2.25
N ARG A 149 -9.29 4.04 2.75
CA ARG A 149 -7.87 4.29 2.70
C ARG A 149 -7.24 3.52 1.55
N PHE A 150 -6.52 4.22 0.68
CA PHE A 150 -5.85 3.63 -0.47
C PHE A 150 -4.33 3.77 -0.36
N ASN A 151 -3.59 2.73 -0.71
CA ASN A 151 -2.15 2.79 -0.83
C ASN A 151 -1.59 1.78 -1.84
N ILE A 152 -0.35 2.00 -2.27
CA ILE A 152 0.43 1.06 -3.08
C ILE A 152 1.55 0.50 -2.20
N ASN A 153 1.58 -0.82 -2.04
CA ASN A 153 2.63 -1.57 -1.37
C ASN A 153 3.58 -2.16 -2.42
N ILE A 154 4.87 -1.86 -2.28
CA ILE A 154 5.92 -2.27 -3.21
C ILE A 154 7.01 -2.98 -2.42
N ASN A 155 7.46 -4.14 -2.91
CA ASN A 155 8.55 -4.93 -2.36
C ASN A 155 9.59 -5.21 -3.44
N TRP A 156 10.87 -4.96 -3.15
CA TRP A 156 12.00 -5.22 -4.06
C TRP A 156 13.30 -5.51 -3.30
N LYS A 157 14.36 -5.92 -4.03
CA LYS A 157 15.71 -6.08 -3.46
C LYS A 157 16.55 -4.83 -3.62
#